data_35deef687ed30cc36590590637d93e06
#
_entry.id   35deef687ed30cc36590590637d93e06
#
_cell.length_a   1.000
_cell.length_b   1.000
_cell.length_c   1.000
_cell.angle_alpha   90.00
_cell.angle_beta   90.00
_cell.angle_gamma   90.00
#
_symmetry.space_group_name_H-M   'P 1'
#
loop_
_entity.id
_entity.type
_entity.pdbx_description
1 polymer ?
#
loop_
_entity_poly.entity_id
_entity_poly.type
_entity_poly.pdbx_seq_one_letter_code
_entity_poly.pdbx_strand_id
1 'polypeptide(L)'
;MDAPLTRHLLRARDLIDTAYAEPLDIPALARAAAVSPSHFSRRFKAAFGETPHRYLLTRRMERAKTLLRAGRTSVTEVCLAVGFTSLGSFSTQFRRFVGESPSAYRARAHPGYGPVPGCFVRAMSRPREEQFWRSPGAPGLATVTA
;
A
#
# COMPACT_ATOMS: atom_id res chain seq x y z
N MET A 1 -16.21 -5.14 -21.29
CA MET A 1 -15.97 -5.14 -19.82
C MET A 1 -17.21 -4.59 -19.15
N ASP A 2 -17.71 -5.29 -18.18
CA ASP A 2 -18.94 -4.87 -17.51
C ASP A 2 -18.70 -3.60 -16.68
N ALA A 3 -19.51 -2.58 -16.91
CA ALA A 3 -19.39 -1.30 -16.22
C ALA A 3 -19.39 -1.42 -14.68
N PRO A 4 -20.20 -2.30 -14.05
CA PRO A 4 -20.13 -2.52 -12.60
C PRO A 4 -18.78 -3.05 -12.14
N LEU A 5 -18.21 -4.05 -12.80
CA LEU A 5 -16.93 -4.63 -12.46
C LEU A 5 -15.79 -3.61 -12.63
N THR A 6 -15.81 -2.84 -13.71
CA THR A 6 -14.83 -1.75 -13.93
C THR A 6 -14.84 -0.76 -12.78
N ARG A 7 -16.01 -0.40 -12.30
CA ARG A 7 -16.14 0.52 -11.14
C ARG A 7 -15.54 -0.07 -9.88
N HIS A 8 -15.73 -1.36 -9.63
CA HIS A 8 -15.12 -2.04 -8.48
C HIS A 8 -13.59 -2.13 -8.60
N LEU A 9 -13.07 -2.36 -9.80
CA LEU A 9 -11.62 -2.37 -10.04
C LEU A 9 -11.00 -0.98 -9.78
N LEU A 10 -11.63 0.08 -10.24
CA LEU A 10 -11.18 1.45 -9.98
C LEU A 10 -11.21 1.78 -8.49
N ARG A 11 -12.28 1.44 -7.79
CA ARG A 11 -12.39 1.62 -6.33
C ARG A 11 -11.31 0.86 -5.58
N ALA A 12 -11.02 -0.38 -5.99
CA ALA A 12 -9.97 -1.18 -5.38
C ALA A 12 -8.59 -0.53 -5.55
N ARG A 13 -8.29 -0.04 -6.74
CA ARG A 13 -7.06 0.70 -7.00
C ARG A 13 -6.95 1.94 -6.13
N ASP A 14 -7.99 2.77 -6.11
CA ASP A 14 -8.01 4.01 -5.34
C ASP A 14 -7.86 3.73 -3.84
N LEU A 15 -8.48 2.64 -3.35
CA LEU A 15 -8.32 2.20 -1.98
C LEU A 15 -6.88 1.82 -1.67
N ILE A 16 -6.24 1.04 -2.52
CA ILE A 16 -4.83 0.67 -2.33
C ILE A 16 -3.94 1.92 -2.33
N ASP A 17 -4.18 2.86 -3.25
CA ASP A 17 -3.40 4.09 -3.36
C ASP A 17 -3.55 4.99 -2.12
N THR A 18 -4.70 4.98 -1.47
CA THR A 18 -4.98 5.84 -0.31
C THR A 18 -4.77 5.15 1.03
N ALA A 19 -5.02 3.86 1.13
CA ALA A 19 -4.97 3.08 2.37
C ALA A 19 -3.91 1.97 2.35
N TYR A 20 -2.80 2.18 1.65
CA TYR A 20 -1.73 1.19 1.49
C TYR A 20 -1.13 0.70 2.84
N ALA A 21 -1.16 1.54 3.86
CA ALA A 21 -0.62 1.20 5.18
C ALA A 21 -1.60 0.40 6.06
N GLU A 22 -2.85 0.29 5.63
CA GLU A 22 -3.87 -0.45 6.35
C GLU A 22 -3.89 -1.93 5.94
N PRO A 23 -4.39 -2.82 6.81
CA PRO A 23 -4.63 -4.22 6.42
C PRO A 23 -5.81 -4.30 5.46
N LEU A 24 -5.52 -4.46 4.17
CA LEU A 24 -6.53 -4.53 3.13
C LEU A 24 -6.97 -5.97 2.86
N ASP A 25 -8.29 -6.20 2.90
CA ASP A 25 -8.89 -7.50 2.58
C ASP A 25 -9.25 -7.56 1.09
N ILE A 26 -8.30 -8.00 0.26
CA ILE A 26 -8.49 -8.15 -1.18
C ILE A 26 -9.64 -9.12 -1.53
N PRO A 27 -9.78 -10.29 -0.87
CA PRO A 27 -10.94 -11.15 -1.08
C PRO A 27 -12.29 -10.46 -0.82
N ALA A 28 -12.37 -9.56 0.16
CA ALA A 28 -13.60 -8.79 0.41
C ALA A 28 -13.95 -7.86 -0.77
N LEU A 29 -12.96 -7.31 -1.45
CA LEU A 29 -13.18 -6.49 -2.65
C LEU A 29 -13.78 -7.33 -3.79
N ALA A 30 -13.30 -8.54 -3.96
CA ALA A 30 -13.87 -9.47 -4.95
C ALA A 30 -15.33 -9.83 -4.63
N ARG A 31 -15.63 -10.11 -3.36
CA ARG A 31 -17.01 -10.38 -2.90
C ARG A 31 -17.94 -9.21 -3.17
N ALA A 32 -17.48 -7.99 -2.89
CA ALA A 32 -18.23 -6.77 -3.16
C ALA A 32 -18.53 -6.59 -4.66
N ALA A 33 -17.66 -7.09 -5.53
CA ALA A 33 -17.86 -7.10 -6.98
C ALA A 33 -18.67 -8.30 -7.48
N ALA A 34 -19.10 -9.19 -6.58
CA ALA A 34 -19.83 -10.42 -6.90
C ALA A 34 -19.06 -11.37 -7.85
N VAL A 35 -17.74 -11.41 -7.71
CA VAL A 35 -16.87 -12.31 -8.49
C VAL A 35 -15.93 -13.08 -7.56
N SER A 36 -15.34 -14.17 -8.06
CA SER A 36 -14.34 -14.91 -7.30
C SER A 36 -13.04 -14.08 -7.13
N PRO A 37 -12.25 -14.33 -6.07
CA PRO A 37 -10.95 -13.67 -5.90
C PRO A 37 -10.01 -13.85 -7.10
N SER A 38 -9.98 -15.03 -7.68
CA SER A 38 -9.17 -15.32 -8.87
C SER A 38 -9.61 -14.51 -10.09
N HIS A 39 -10.91 -14.43 -10.32
CA HIS A 39 -11.46 -13.62 -11.41
C HIS A 39 -11.17 -12.14 -11.21
N PHE A 40 -11.39 -11.65 -10.00
CA PHE A 40 -11.08 -10.26 -9.64
C PHE A 40 -9.60 -9.93 -9.88
N SER A 41 -8.68 -10.79 -9.41
CA SER A 41 -7.24 -10.61 -9.59
C SER A 41 -6.84 -10.58 -11.07
N ARG A 42 -7.38 -11.48 -11.89
CA ARG A 42 -7.11 -11.49 -13.33
C ARG A 42 -7.60 -10.21 -14.01
N ARG A 43 -8.78 -9.76 -13.66
CA ARG A 43 -9.36 -8.52 -14.24
C ARG A 43 -8.62 -7.29 -13.77
N PHE A 44 -8.21 -7.24 -12.52
CA PHE A 44 -7.38 -6.16 -11.98
C PHE A 44 -6.03 -6.10 -12.70
N LYS A 45 -5.37 -7.25 -12.87
CA LYS A 45 -4.10 -7.34 -13.60
C LYS A 45 -4.25 -6.91 -15.06
N ALA A 46 -5.33 -7.30 -15.72
CA ALA A 46 -5.60 -6.89 -17.10
C ALA A 46 -5.80 -5.36 -17.22
N ALA A 47 -6.42 -4.75 -16.21
CA ALA A 47 -6.68 -3.31 -16.20
C ALA A 47 -5.47 -2.46 -15.79
N PHE A 48 -4.66 -2.93 -14.84
CA PHE A 48 -3.60 -2.13 -14.20
C PHE A 48 -2.19 -2.73 -14.28
N GLY A 49 -2.03 -3.87 -14.95
CA GLY A 49 -0.72 -4.50 -15.19
C GLY A 49 -0.21 -5.40 -14.08
N GLU A 50 -0.77 -5.33 -12.87
CA GLU A 50 -0.37 -6.12 -11.72
C GLU A 50 -1.59 -6.67 -11.00
N THR A 51 -1.42 -7.80 -10.28
CA THR A 51 -2.45 -8.29 -9.37
C THR A 51 -2.67 -7.30 -8.22
N PRO A 52 -3.80 -7.31 -7.51
CA PRO A 52 -4.04 -6.41 -6.38
C PRO A 52 -2.97 -6.50 -5.29
N HIS A 53 -2.54 -7.72 -4.93
CA HIS A 53 -1.47 -7.91 -3.94
C HIS A 53 -0.14 -7.34 -4.39
N ARG A 54 0.23 -7.54 -5.65
CA ARG A 54 1.46 -6.99 -6.21
C ARG A 54 1.40 -5.47 -6.26
N TYR A 55 0.27 -4.92 -6.66
CA TYR A 55 0.04 -3.48 -6.71
C TYR A 55 0.17 -2.85 -5.32
N LEU A 56 -0.44 -3.47 -4.30
CA LEU A 56 -0.29 -3.01 -2.91
C LEU A 56 1.17 -3.03 -2.45
N LEU A 57 1.90 -4.12 -2.73
CA LEU A 57 3.31 -4.24 -2.39
C LEU A 57 4.14 -3.16 -3.08
N THR A 58 3.91 -2.94 -4.37
CA THR A 58 4.57 -1.87 -5.13
C THR A 58 4.35 -0.51 -4.48
N ARG A 59 3.13 -0.20 -4.10
CA ARG A 59 2.80 1.07 -3.42
C ARG A 59 3.51 1.22 -2.08
N ARG A 60 3.53 0.17 -1.29
CA ARG A 60 4.25 0.15 0.00
C ARG A 60 5.74 0.35 -0.18
N MET A 61 6.35 -0.32 -1.16
CA MET A 61 7.79 -0.22 -1.43
C MET A 61 8.18 1.16 -1.96
N GLU A 62 7.40 1.74 -2.87
CA GLU A 62 7.65 3.10 -3.37
C GLU A 62 7.56 4.14 -2.24
N ARG A 63 6.62 3.99 -1.34
CA ARG A 63 6.51 4.87 -0.18
C ARG A 63 7.68 4.68 0.79
N ALA A 64 8.09 3.44 1.02
CA ALA A 64 9.25 3.13 1.86
C ALA A 64 10.52 3.76 1.30
N LYS A 65 10.75 3.67 0.00
CA LYS A 65 11.88 4.34 -0.68
C LYS A 65 11.89 5.85 -0.41
N THR A 66 10.75 6.48 -0.55
CA THR A 66 10.61 7.92 -0.29
C THR A 66 10.99 8.29 1.15
N LEU A 67 10.47 7.54 2.12
CA LEU A 67 10.74 7.79 3.54
C LEU A 67 12.22 7.52 3.90
N LEU A 68 12.80 6.46 3.36
CA LEU A 68 14.21 6.12 3.59
C LEU A 68 15.15 7.16 2.97
N ARG A 69 14.84 7.65 1.76
CA ARG A 69 15.61 8.72 1.11
C ARG A 69 15.61 10.02 1.92
N ALA A 70 14.50 10.32 2.58
CA ALA A 70 14.40 11.49 3.46
C ALA A 70 15.35 11.41 4.67
N GLY A 71 15.73 10.19 5.10
CA GLY A 71 16.75 9.95 6.12
C GLY A 71 16.37 10.34 7.55
N ARG A 72 15.13 10.76 7.78
CA ARG A 72 14.67 11.25 9.09
C ARG A 72 13.98 10.20 9.94
N THR A 73 13.63 9.08 9.34
CA THR A 73 12.85 8.02 9.95
C THR A 73 13.69 6.75 9.99
N SER A 74 13.67 6.02 11.10
CA SER A 74 14.37 4.75 11.20
C SER A 74 13.75 3.69 10.28
N VAL A 75 14.52 2.64 9.97
CA VAL A 75 14.01 1.52 9.15
C VAL A 75 12.79 0.87 9.80
N THR A 76 12.79 0.70 11.13
CA THR A 76 11.66 0.13 11.87
C THR A 76 10.41 1.02 11.76
N GLU A 77 10.57 2.32 11.89
CA GLU A 77 9.46 3.27 11.74
C GLU A 77 8.91 3.26 10.31
N VAL A 78 9.77 3.19 9.31
CA VAL A 78 9.34 3.07 7.89
C VAL A 78 8.56 1.78 7.69
N CYS A 79 9.06 0.66 8.21
CA CYS A 79 8.38 -0.64 8.16
C CYS A 79 6.93 -0.53 8.63
N LEU A 80 6.72 0.05 9.81
CA LEU A 80 5.39 0.23 10.39
C LEU A 80 4.55 1.24 9.60
N ALA A 81 5.15 2.34 9.18
CA ALA A 81 4.48 3.41 8.43
C ALA A 81 3.92 2.95 7.09
N VAL A 82 4.52 1.95 6.47
CA VAL A 82 4.04 1.41 5.18
C VAL A 82 3.19 0.14 5.33
N GLY A 83 2.82 -0.22 6.55
CA GLY A 83 1.84 -1.28 6.81
C GLY A 83 2.41 -2.66 7.05
N PHE A 84 3.72 -2.81 7.24
CA PHE A 84 4.31 -4.07 7.66
C PHE A 84 4.31 -4.18 9.19
N THR A 85 4.07 -5.38 9.70
CA THR A 85 4.12 -5.68 11.14
C THR A 85 5.41 -6.41 11.53
N SER A 86 6.14 -6.94 10.54
CA SER A 86 7.39 -7.68 10.73
C SER A 86 8.52 -7.01 9.97
N LEU A 87 9.56 -6.62 10.69
CA LEU A 87 10.77 -6.04 10.11
C LEU A 87 11.48 -7.02 9.16
N GLY A 88 11.49 -8.30 9.50
CA GLY A 88 12.07 -9.34 8.66
C GLY A 88 11.35 -9.49 7.32
N SER A 89 10.02 -9.51 7.35
CA SER A 89 9.20 -9.55 6.14
C SER A 89 9.39 -8.30 5.28
N PHE A 90 9.39 -7.13 5.90
CA PHE A 90 9.65 -5.87 5.22
C PHE A 90 11.02 -5.87 4.53
N SER A 91 12.07 -6.23 5.26
CA SER A 91 13.44 -6.24 4.74
C SER A 91 13.61 -7.21 3.57
N THR A 92 13.01 -8.39 3.65
CA THR A 92 13.03 -9.39 2.58
C THR A 92 12.33 -8.86 1.33
N GLN A 93 11.14 -8.31 1.46
CA GLN A 93 10.38 -7.76 0.34
C GLN A 93 11.07 -6.53 -0.27
N PHE A 94 11.61 -5.67 0.57
CA PHE A 94 12.34 -4.49 0.11
C PHE A 94 13.57 -4.87 -0.70
N ARG A 95 14.35 -5.84 -0.22
CA ARG A 95 15.53 -6.35 -0.95
C ARG A 95 15.15 -6.96 -2.29
N ARG A 96 14.07 -7.73 -2.36
CA ARG A 96 13.57 -8.29 -3.62
C ARG A 96 13.13 -7.22 -4.60
N PHE A 97 12.53 -6.15 -4.09
CA PHE A 97 11.98 -5.09 -4.92
C PHE A 97 13.04 -4.09 -5.37
N VAL A 98 13.95 -3.71 -4.50
CA VAL A 98 14.93 -2.63 -4.71
C VAL A 98 16.33 -3.15 -5.04
N GLY A 99 16.68 -4.36 -4.60
CA GLY A 99 17.99 -4.97 -4.82
C GLY A 99 18.99 -4.79 -3.69
N GLU A 100 18.65 -4.00 -2.67
CA GLU A 100 19.50 -3.80 -1.48
C GLU A 100 18.64 -3.72 -0.21
N SER A 101 19.27 -3.87 0.96
CA SER A 101 18.56 -3.80 2.23
C SER A 101 18.02 -2.39 2.49
N PRO A 102 16.96 -2.25 3.31
CA PRO A 102 16.46 -0.94 3.70
C PRO A 102 17.52 -0.05 4.36
N SER A 103 18.37 -0.64 5.20
CA SER A 103 19.46 0.08 5.89
C SER A 103 20.51 0.60 4.91
N ALA A 104 20.93 -0.23 3.95
CA ALA A 104 21.88 0.16 2.91
C ALA A 104 21.30 1.25 2.01
N TYR A 105 20.04 1.10 1.62
CA TYR A 105 19.34 2.10 0.81
C TYR A 105 19.24 3.45 1.53
N ARG A 106 18.91 3.45 2.83
CA ARG A 106 18.84 4.65 3.65
C ARG A 106 20.19 5.33 3.81
N ALA A 107 21.26 4.56 3.96
CA ALA A 107 22.60 5.07 4.24
C ALA A 107 23.29 5.70 3.03
N ARG A 108 22.96 5.26 1.82
CA ARG A 108 23.59 5.79 0.61
C ARG A 108 23.03 7.16 0.21
N ALA A 109 23.82 7.94 -0.51
CA ALA A 109 23.38 9.21 -1.05
C ALA A 109 22.35 9.02 -2.17
N HIS A 110 21.35 9.88 -2.20
CA HIS A 110 20.32 9.94 -3.22
C HIS A 110 20.38 11.29 -3.93
N PRO A 111 21.12 11.41 -5.05
CA PRO A 111 21.24 12.68 -5.78
C PRO A 111 19.86 13.23 -6.16
N GLY A 112 19.66 14.51 -5.96
CA GLY A 112 18.39 15.17 -6.26
C GLY A 112 17.32 15.08 -5.15
N TYR A 113 17.59 14.35 -4.08
CA TYR A 113 16.69 14.27 -2.93
C TYR A 113 17.35 14.95 -1.72
N GLY A 114 17.02 16.20 -1.53
CA GLY A 114 17.41 16.93 -0.33
C GLY A 114 16.60 16.49 0.91
N PRO A 115 16.98 16.96 2.09
CA PRO A 115 16.23 16.69 3.31
C PRO A 115 14.80 17.24 3.19
N VAL A 116 13.82 16.38 3.42
CA VAL A 116 12.40 16.76 3.40
C VAL A 116 12.02 17.30 4.77
N PRO A 117 11.23 18.39 4.86
CA PRO A 117 10.75 18.91 6.15
C PRO A 117 10.06 17.81 6.97
N GLY A 118 10.28 17.80 8.28
CA GLY A 118 9.72 16.79 9.16
C GLY A 118 8.19 16.68 9.11
N CYS A 119 7.49 17.81 8.88
CA CYS A 119 6.06 17.83 8.69
C CYS A 119 5.62 17.09 7.42
N PHE A 120 6.40 17.17 6.34
CA PHE A 120 6.12 16.46 5.10
C PHE A 120 6.29 14.95 5.28
N VAL A 121 7.37 14.52 5.93
CA VAL A 121 7.60 13.10 6.24
C VAL A 121 6.47 12.54 7.09
N ARG A 122 6.02 13.28 8.11
CA ARG A 122 4.91 12.89 8.96
C ARG A 122 3.59 12.76 8.18
N ALA A 123 3.32 13.70 7.29
CA ALA A 123 2.12 13.65 6.44
C ALA A 123 2.16 12.43 5.50
N MET A 124 3.33 12.10 4.97
CA MET A 124 3.50 10.94 4.10
C MET A 124 3.42 9.60 4.84
N SER A 125 3.79 9.57 6.12
CA SER A 125 3.79 8.35 6.92
C SER A 125 2.45 8.08 7.61
N ARG A 126 1.55 9.04 7.67
CA ARG A 126 0.21 8.81 8.22
C ARG A 126 -0.66 8.09 7.21
N PRO A 127 -1.24 6.96 7.60
CA PRO A 127 -2.35 6.40 6.82
C PRO A 127 -3.46 7.46 6.74
N ARG A 128 -4.00 7.64 5.59
CA ARG A 128 -5.22 8.46 5.50
C ARG A 128 -6.36 7.70 6.16
N GLU A 129 -7.09 8.43 6.99
CA GLU A 129 -8.32 7.87 7.53
C GLU A 129 -9.28 7.48 6.40
N GLU A 130 -9.71 6.22 6.45
CA GLU A 130 -10.41 5.48 5.56
C GLU A 130 -11.88 5.60 5.61
N GLN A 131 -12.42 6.59 4.95
CA GLN A 131 -13.85 6.68 4.72
C GLN A 131 -14.32 5.86 3.51
N PHE A 132 -13.35 5.49 2.70
CA PHE A 132 -13.54 4.93 1.41
C PHE A 132 -13.77 3.44 1.38
N TRP A 133 -13.21 2.79 2.35
CA TRP A 133 -13.19 1.37 2.54
C TRP A 133 -14.49 0.81 3.10
N ARG A 134 -15.27 1.68 3.69
CA ARG A 134 -16.51 1.33 4.34
C ARG A 134 -17.67 1.39 3.37
N SER A 135 -17.65 0.47 2.45
CA SER A 135 -18.87 0.23 1.69
C SER A 135 -19.93 -0.34 2.62
N PRO A 136 -21.16 0.11 2.56
CA PRO A 136 -22.25 -0.51 3.27
C PRO A 136 -22.28 -2.01 2.95
N GLY A 137 -22.15 -2.85 3.95
CA GLY A 137 -22.16 -4.29 3.78
C GLY A 137 -20.82 -5.01 3.73
N ALA A 138 -19.69 -4.34 3.94
CA ALA A 138 -18.43 -5.02 4.16
C ALA A 138 -18.43 -5.64 5.57
N PRO A 139 -18.37 -6.97 5.71
CA PRO A 139 -18.41 -7.60 7.03
C PRO A 139 -17.14 -7.22 7.81
N GLY A 140 -17.30 -6.80 9.03
CA GLY A 140 -16.21 -6.62 9.97
C GLY A 140 -15.56 -5.24 10.04
N LEU A 141 -15.98 -4.29 9.23
CA LEU A 141 -15.44 -2.94 9.29
C LEU A 141 -16.40 -1.93 9.94
N ALA A 142 -17.55 -2.39 10.35
CA ALA A 142 -18.58 -1.55 10.95
C ALA A 142 -18.31 -1.16 12.41
N THR A 143 -17.20 -1.57 12.99
CA THR A 143 -16.95 -1.41 14.41
C THR A 143 -15.80 -0.51 14.78
N VAL A 144 -15.32 0.30 13.90
CA VAL A 144 -14.48 1.40 14.35
C VAL A 144 -15.35 2.65 14.42
N THR A 145 -16.13 2.70 15.48
CA THR A 145 -16.66 3.97 15.94
C THR A 145 -15.50 4.81 16.41
N ALA A 146 -15.46 5.99 15.93
CA ALA A 146 -14.52 7.01 16.33
C ALA A 146 -14.43 7.16 17.83
#